data_e7a81499f050c62d62771fd28b71aafc
#
_entry.id   e7a81499f050c62d62771fd28b71aafc
#
_cell.length_a   1.000
_cell.length_b   1.000
_cell.length_c   1.000
_cell.angle_alpha   90.00
_cell.angle_beta   90.00
_cell.angle_gamma   90.00
#
_symmetry.space_group_name_H-M   'P 1'
#
loop_
_entity.id
_entity.type
_entity.pdbx_description
1 polymer ?
#
loop_
_entity_poly.entity_id
_entity_poly.type
_entity_poly.pdbx_seq_one_letter_code
_entity_poly.pdbx_strand_id
1 'polypeptide(L)'
;MRKITALFAMLAFAAAPAFAQDAGWETQGLTDDSITIGVMGPFSGNASSYSKAMVGMMAYYQKINDEGGVHGRKLVAVQEDTACDSAKGLAAAKKLISQDQVFMLQGNSCSGVAVALRPVVEESGIPWIVAQAVSDSISAPLARNIFHGVPTGSANGRAMASFVLSKPDTKNVAIIEHSNDWAHSYSDPAKEYLKEQGITPSLELTMERGQTDATAQVLQLREAKPDFIIAALYEAETAIFLKDLKKYGLGEIPVMGTAGTDLENTLKRTGDFDTVKNYFVIHSYVDNLDGPKMEKWADMIKKYYPDEELSTFSFVSIGSAEALVSALEKIGPDLTRSKLIAALEEVRDFDTGILSDPITWTPEDHQGVKGSAVAGFVDEKPTVLKAWGQPY
;
A
#
# COMPACT_ATOMS: atom_id res chain seq x y z
N MET A 1 16.19 -34.34 -64.72
CA MET A 1 15.24 -33.23 -64.49
C MET A 1 14.40 -33.61 -63.31
N ARG A 2 14.74 -33.09 -62.08
CA ARG A 2 13.99 -33.33 -60.86
C ARG A 2 13.23 -32.03 -60.56
N LYS A 3 11.89 -32.13 -60.54
CA LYS A 3 11.00 -30.99 -60.13
C LYS A 3 10.95 -30.92 -58.64
N ILE A 4 11.36 -29.79 -58.06
CA ILE A 4 11.20 -29.44 -56.62
C ILE A 4 9.87 -28.69 -56.51
N THR A 5 8.93 -29.30 -55.83
CA THR A 5 7.64 -28.66 -55.49
C THR A 5 7.80 -28.00 -54.13
N ALA A 6 7.78 -26.67 -54.09
CA ALA A 6 7.81 -25.89 -52.86
C ALA A 6 6.40 -25.87 -52.25
N LEU A 7 6.28 -26.39 -51.02
CA LEU A 7 5.07 -26.35 -50.22
C LEU A 7 5.06 -25.07 -49.39
N PHE A 8 4.22 -24.11 -49.74
CA PHE A 8 3.96 -22.92 -48.94
C PHE A 8 3.01 -23.29 -47.76
N ALA A 9 3.53 -23.35 -46.54
CA ALA A 9 2.72 -23.43 -45.32
C ALA A 9 2.18 -22.05 -44.99
N MET A 10 0.88 -21.83 -45.18
CA MET A 10 0.15 -20.68 -44.63
C MET A 10 0.04 -20.87 -43.12
N LEU A 11 0.75 -20.05 -42.33
CA LEU A 11 0.46 -19.85 -40.91
C LEU A 11 -0.83 -19.04 -40.82
N ALA A 12 -1.92 -19.69 -40.45
CA ALA A 12 -3.12 -19.01 -40.01
C ALA A 12 -2.87 -18.44 -38.61
N PHE A 13 -2.70 -17.13 -38.51
CA PHE A 13 -2.78 -16.41 -37.22
C PHE A 13 -4.23 -16.54 -36.73
N ALA A 14 -4.46 -17.38 -35.74
CA ALA A 14 -5.70 -17.39 -35.00
C ALA A 14 -5.75 -16.08 -34.20
N ALA A 15 -6.49 -15.09 -34.68
CA ALA A 15 -6.88 -13.94 -33.88
C ALA A 15 -7.69 -14.46 -32.69
N ALA A 16 -7.17 -14.30 -31.48
CA ALA A 16 -7.94 -14.53 -30.26
C ALA A 16 -9.20 -13.65 -30.34
N PRO A 17 -10.39 -14.14 -29.96
CA PRO A 17 -11.59 -13.33 -29.94
C PRO A 17 -11.35 -12.20 -28.93
N ALA A 18 -11.26 -10.96 -29.41
CA ALA A 18 -11.47 -9.78 -28.58
C ALA A 18 -12.92 -9.91 -28.08
N PHE A 19 -13.11 -10.21 -26.80
CA PHE A 19 -14.41 -10.07 -26.17
C PHE A 19 -14.83 -8.61 -26.40
N ALA A 20 -15.80 -8.37 -27.26
CA ALA A 20 -16.47 -7.10 -27.34
C ALA A 20 -17.18 -6.90 -25.99
N GLN A 21 -16.54 -6.16 -25.10
CA GLN A 21 -17.19 -5.73 -23.86
C GLN A 21 -18.45 -4.95 -24.25
N ASP A 22 -19.58 -5.34 -23.67
CA ASP A 22 -20.88 -4.71 -23.90
C ASP A 22 -20.72 -3.19 -23.67
N ALA A 23 -21.25 -2.36 -24.55
CA ALA A 23 -21.18 -0.90 -24.41
C ALA A 23 -21.75 -0.41 -23.06
N GLY A 24 -22.70 -1.15 -22.48
CA GLY A 24 -23.23 -0.92 -21.14
C GLY A 24 -22.19 -1.13 -20.03
N TRP A 25 -21.24 -2.06 -20.21
CA TRP A 25 -20.17 -2.29 -19.23
C TRP A 25 -19.20 -1.10 -19.11
N GLU A 26 -18.88 -0.43 -20.19
CA GLU A 26 -17.94 0.72 -20.21
C GLU A 26 -18.40 1.91 -19.35
N THR A 27 -19.71 2.08 -19.21
CA THR A 27 -20.32 3.22 -18.50
C THR A 27 -21.12 2.80 -17.26
N GLN A 28 -21.12 1.51 -16.92
CA GLN A 28 -21.81 1.02 -15.74
C GLN A 28 -21.31 1.74 -14.48
N GLY A 29 -22.21 2.16 -13.60
CA GLY A 29 -21.92 2.95 -12.41
C GLY A 29 -21.80 4.46 -12.67
N LEU A 30 -22.06 4.91 -13.91
CA LEU A 30 -22.17 6.33 -14.25
C LEU A 30 -23.63 6.71 -14.45
N THR A 31 -23.97 7.91 -13.98
CA THR A 31 -25.20 8.62 -14.30
C THR A 31 -24.84 10.04 -14.77
N ASP A 32 -25.86 10.83 -15.12
CA ASP A 32 -25.62 12.25 -15.43
C ASP A 32 -25.11 13.02 -14.20
N ASP A 33 -25.44 12.57 -12.99
CA ASP A 33 -25.17 13.25 -11.72
C ASP A 33 -24.09 12.58 -10.85
N SER A 34 -23.65 11.35 -11.17
CA SER A 34 -22.75 10.59 -10.29
C SER A 34 -21.78 9.67 -11.01
N ILE A 35 -20.66 9.40 -10.30
CA ILE A 35 -19.68 8.34 -10.53
C ILE A 35 -19.68 7.47 -9.30
N THR A 36 -20.12 6.21 -9.43
CA THR A 36 -20.21 5.27 -8.30
C THR A 36 -18.90 4.50 -8.15
N ILE A 37 -18.27 4.60 -6.99
CA ILE A 37 -16.98 3.97 -6.66
C ILE A 37 -17.19 2.92 -5.57
N GLY A 38 -16.82 1.68 -5.84
CA GLY A 38 -16.81 0.61 -4.83
C GLY A 38 -15.61 0.76 -3.91
N VAL A 39 -15.86 0.91 -2.62
CA VAL A 39 -14.83 1.08 -1.60
C VAL A 39 -14.78 -0.15 -0.70
N MET A 40 -13.69 -0.90 -0.76
CA MET A 40 -13.47 -2.06 0.08
C MET A 40 -12.45 -1.78 1.17
N GLY A 41 -12.74 -2.20 2.39
CA GLY A 41 -11.81 -2.05 3.52
C GLY A 41 -12.20 -2.95 4.69
N PRO A 42 -11.31 -3.12 5.68
CA PRO A 42 -11.62 -3.86 6.90
C PRO A 42 -12.36 -2.95 7.90
N PHE A 43 -13.63 -2.65 7.64
CA PHE A 43 -14.44 -1.77 8.49
C PHE A 43 -14.83 -2.41 9.82
N SER A 44 -14.63 -3.72 9.98
CA SER A 44 -14.85 -4.44 11.23
C SER A 44 -13.70 -5.41 11.57
N GLY A 45 -13.73 -5.97 12.80
CA GLY A 45 -12.75 -6.95 13.25
C GLY A 45 -11.41 -6.37 13.71
N ASN A 46 -10.43 -7.26 13.92
CA ASN A 46 -9.14 -6.89 14.53
C ASN A 46 -8.26 -5.98 13.64
N ALA A 47 -8.58 -5.86 12.36
CA ALA A 47 -7.88 -5.02 11.40
C ALA A 47 -8.61 -3.69 11.12
N SER A 48 -9.64 -3.34 11.91
CA SER A 48 -10.48 -2.16 11.65
C SER A 48 -9.71 -0.83 11.69
N SER A 49 -8.59 -0.75 12.41
CA SER A 49 -7.73 0.46 12.39
C SER A 49 -7.23 0.82 10.98
N TYR A 50 -7.07 -0.16 10.11
CA TYR A 50 -6.64 0.07 8.72
C TYR A 50 -7.77 0.60 7.81
N SER A 51 -9.04 0.60 8.26
CA SER A 51 -10.14 1.23 7.52
C SER A 51 -10.00 2.74 7.44
N LYS A 52 -9.21 3.35 8.33
CA LYS A 52 -8.90 4.80 8.31
C LYS A 52 -8.35 5.27 6.97
N ALA A 53 -7.66 4.40 6.23
CA ALA A 53 -7.24 4.69 4.86
C ALA A 53 -8.42 5.01 3.93
N MET A 54 -9.54 4.32 4.08
CA MET A 54 -10.75 4.59 3.29
C MET A 54 -11.41 5.90 3.71
N VAL A 55 -11.32 6.27 4.99
CA VAL A 55 -11.89 7.53 5.50
C VAL A 55 -11.23 8.75 4.84
N GLY A 56 -9.90 8.81 4.79
CA GLY A 56 -9.17 9.91 4.15
C GLY A 56 -9.55 10.09 2.67
N MET A 57 -9.62 9.00 1.94
CA MET A 57 -10.05 8.97 0.54
C MET A 57 -11.49 9.48 0.37
N MET A 58 -12.41 8.98 1.18
CA MET A 58 -13.82 9.40 1.12
C MET A 58 -14.02 10.84 1.56
N ALA A 59 -13.22 11.35 2.51
CA ALA A 59 -13.21 12.76 2.87
C ALA A 59 -12.80 13.63 1.66
N TYR A 60 -11.82 13.18 0.89
CA TYR A 60 -11.43 13.87 -0.34
C TYR A 60 -12.56 13.87 -1.39
N TYR A 61 -13.29 12.75 -1.54
CA TYR A 61 -14.48 12.74 -2.42
C TYR A 61 -15.54 13.73 -1.98
N GLN A 62 -15.81 13.86 -0.67
CA GLN A 62 -16.77 14.85 -0.19
C GLN A 62 -16.32 16.28 -0.47
N LYS A 63 -15.02 16.56 -0.33
CA LYS A 63 -14.44 17.85 -0.71
C LYS A 63 -14.69 18.15 -2.18
N ILE A 64 -14.39 17.24 -3.08
CA ILE A 64 -14.63 17.40 -4.53
C ILE A 64 -16.14 17.58 -4.81
N ASN A 65 -16.99 16.84 -4.10
CA ASN A 65 -18.44 16.98 -4.22
C ASN A 65 -18.95 18.35 -3.79
N ASP A 66 -18.40 18.94 -2.73
CA ASP A 66 -18.73 20.32 -2.30
C ASP A 66 -18.29 21.37 -3.34
N GLU A 67 -17.21 21.09 -4.07
CA GLU A 67 -16.67 21.93 -5.15
C GLU A 67 -17.39 21.76 -6.49
N GLY A 68 -18.44 20.94 -6.56
CA GLY A 68 -19.27 20.74 -7.74
C GLY A 68 -19.11 19.37 -8.41
N GLY A 69 -18.28 18.50 -7.87
CA GLY A 69 -17.99 17.17 -8.43
C GLY A 69 -17.09 17.22 -9.66
N VAL A 70 -16.93 16.10 -10.34
CA VAL A 70 -16.13 15.98 -11.56
C VAL A 70 -17.05 16.11 -12.77
N HIS A 71 -16.89 17.17 -13.54
CA HIS A 71 -17.80 17.53 -14.66
C HIS A 71 -19.28 17.52 -14.27
N GLY A 72 -19.59 18.00 -13.04
CA GLY A 72 -20.95 18.04 -12.50
C GLY A 72 -21.43 16.74 -11.85
N ARG A 73 -20.67 15.65 -11.94
CA ARG A 73 -20.98 14.37 -11.32
C ARG A 73 -20.39 14.28 -9.92
N LYS A 74 -21.19 13.83 -8.95
CA LYS A 74 -20.73 13.54 -7.59
C LYS A 74 -20.00 12.21 -7.54
N LEU A 75 -18.94 12.12 -6.73
CA LEU A 75 -18.27 10.88 -6.40
C LEU A 75 -19.05 10.19 -5.27
N VAL A 76 -19.61 9.00 -5.55
CA VAL A 76 -20.45 8.26 -4.61
C VAL A 76 -19.74 6.98 -4.20
N ALA A 77 -19.34 6.87 -2.93
CA ALA A 77 -18.70 5.68 -2.38
C ALA A 77 -19.73 4.65 -1.92
N VAL A 78 -19.67 3.43 -2.46
CA VAL A 78 -20.40 2.25 -1.98
C VAL A 78 -19.42 1.38 -1.21
N GLN A 79 -19.62 1.26 0.12
CA GLN A 79 -18.68 0.61 1.03
C GLN A 79 -19.04 -0.84 1.26
N GLU A 80 -18.03 -1.73 1.23
CA GLU A 80 -18.16 -3.14 1.61
C GLU A 80 -17.05 -3.55 2.59
N ASP A 81 -17.47 -4.24 3.67
CA ASP A 81 -16.56 -4.70 4.71
C ASP A 81 -15.89 -6.02 4.35
N THR A 82 -14.57 -6.02 4.28
CA THR A 82 -13.77 -7.24 4.09
C THR A 82 -13.38 -7.91 5.40
N ALA A 83 -13.45 -7.22 6.53
CA ALA A 83 -12.91 -7.64 7.83
C ALA A 83 -11.49 -8.24 7.76
N CYS A 84 -10.71 -7.91 6.71
CA CYS A 84 -9.41 -8.52 6.39
C CYS A 84 -9.49 -10.07 6.20
N ASP A 85 -10.63 -10.56 5.73
CA ASP A 85 -10.91 -11.96 5.41
C ASP A 85 -11.10 -12.12 3.90
N SER A 86 -10.37 -13.06 3.28
CA SER A 86 -10.37 -13.23 1.82
C SER A 86 -11.72 -13.70 1.27
N ALA A 87 -12.47 -14.52 2.01
CA ALA A 87 -13.78 -14.98 1.56
C ALA A 87 -14.81 -13.85 1.58
N LYS A 88 -14.81 -13.02 2.64
CA LYS A 88 -15.62 -11.80 2.72
C LYS A 88 -15.22 -10.80 1.64
N GLY A 89 -13.94 -10.60 1.43
CA GLY A 89 -13.44 -9.72 0.37
C GLY A 89 -13.90 -10.14 -1.02
N LEU A 90 -13.84 -11.44 -1.34
CA LEU A 90 -14.35 -11.99 -2.60
C LEU A 90 -15.87 -11.77 -2.76
N ALA A 91 -16.64 -11.96 -1.69
CA ALA A 91 -18.08 -11.68 -1.70
C ALA A 91 -18.35 -10.18 -1.92
N ALA A 92 -17.62 -9.30 -1.22
CA ALA A 92 -17.70 -7.86 -1.35
C ALA A 92 -17.38 -7.38 -2.79
N ALA A 93 -16.27 -7.85 -3.37
CA ALA A 93 -15.91 -7.52 -4.74
C ALA A 93 -16.99 -7.95 -5.75
N LYS A 94 -17.46 -9.20 -5.64
CA LYS A 94 -18.54 -9.71 -6.51
C LYS A 94 -19.82 -8.90 -6.37
N LYS A 95 -20.20 -8.49 -5.15
CA LYS A 95 -21.37 -7.66 -4.89
C LYS A 95 -21.21 -6.29 -5.58
N LEU A 96 -20.12 -5.59 -5.33
CA LEU A 96 -19.83 -4.28 -5.92
C LEU A 96 -19.83 -4.31 -7.46
N ILE A 97 -19.23 -5.34 -8.05
CA ILE A 97 -19.13 -5.48 -9.51
C ILE A 97 -20.46 -5.86 -10.14
N SER A 98 -21.17 -6.89 -9.60
CA SER A 98 -22.30 -7.53 -10.27
C SER A 98 -23.67 -7.04 -9.80
N GLN A 99 -23.80 -6.61 -8.53
CA GLN A 99 -25.07 -6.17 -7.95
C GLN A 99 -25.17 -4.65 -7.87
N ASP A 100 -24.16 -4.02 -7.25
CA ASP A 100 -24.12 -2.56 -7.09
C ASP A 100 -23.66 -1.87 -8.37
N GLN A 101 -23.04 -2.63 -9.28
CA GLN A 101 -22.66 -2.20 -10.62
C GLN A 101 -21.80 -0.91 -10.61
N VAL A 102 -20.82 -0.85 -9.69
CA VAL A 102 -19.96 0.33 -9.53
C VAL A 102 -19.09 0.59 -10.77
N PHE A 103 -18.72 1.84 -11.02
CA PHE A 103 -17.88 2.22 -12.17
C PHE A 103 -16.44 1.72 -12.02
N MET A 104 -15.89 1.82 -10.84
CA MET A 104 -14.54 1.37 -10.49
C MET A 104 -14.46 0.94 -9.03
N LEU A 105 -13.34 0.32 -8.67
CA LEU A 105 -13.00 -0.01 -7.30
C LEU A 105 -11.85 0.88 -6.81
N GLN A 106 -11.91 1.31 -5.55
CA GLN A 106 -10.77 1.90 -4.86
C GLN A 106 -10.75 1.42 -3.41
N GLY A 107 -9.56 1.23 -2.87
CA GLY A 107 -9.43 0.80 -1.47
C GLY A 107 -8.68 -0.51 -1.33
N ASN A 108 -8.94 -1.16 -0.21
CA ASN A 108 -8.33 -2.34 0.36
C ASN A 108 -6.96 -2.09 1.03
N SER A 109 -6.88 -2.56 2.27
CA SER A 109 -5.68 -2.41 3.12
C SER A 109 -4.97 -3.73 3.38
N CYS A 110 -5.65 -4.87 3.18
CA CYS A 110 -5.13 -6.19 3.54
C CYS A 110 -4.55 -6.90 2.33
N SER A 111 -3.22 -7.07 2.28
CA SER A 111 -2.52 -7.67 1.13
C SER A 111 -3.04 -9.06 0.77
N GLY A 112 -3.25 -9.96 1.73
CA GLY A 112 -3.79 -11.28 1.47
C GLY A 112 -5.20 -11.26 0.87
N VAL A 113 -6.05 -10.30 1.28
CA VAL A 113 -7.37 -10.08 0.65
C VAL A 113 -7.20 -9.57 -0.77
N ALA A 114 -6.37 -8.54 -0.97
CA ALA A 114 -6.14 -7.95 -2.29
C ALA A 114 -5.59 -8.96 -3.30
N VAL A 115 -4.63 -9.80 -2.90
CA VAL A 115 -4.11 -10.89 -3.74
C VAL A 115 -5.22 -11.89 -4.11
N ALA A 116 -6.07 -12.26 -3.16
CA ALA A 116 -7.20 -13.15 -3.43
C ALA A 116 -8.25 -12.53 -4.37
N LEU A 117 -8.43 -11.20 -4.33
CA LEU A 117 -9.36 -10.46 -5.20
C LEU A 117 -8.84 -10.32 -6.64
N ARG A 118 -7.53 -10.29 -6.84
CA ARG A 118 -6.89 -10.00 -8.12
C ARG A 118 -7.51 -10.77 -9.30
N PRO A 119 -7.66 -12.11 -9.27
CA PRO A 119 -8.19 -12.84 -10.42
C PRO A 119 -9.59 -12.37 -10.84
N VAL A 120 -10.47 -12.13 -9.86
CA VAL A 120 -11.85 -11.67 -10.11
C VAL A 120 -11.88 -10.26 -10.69
N VAL A 121 -11.06 -9.37 -10.16
CA VAL A 121 -10.98 -7.97 -10.63
C VAL A 121 -10.34 -7.91 -12.02
N GLU A 122 -9.26 -8.67 -12.25
CA GLU A 122 -8.58 -8.75 -13.54
C GLU A 122 -9.51 -9.30 -14.63
N GLU A 123 -10.22 -10.41 -14.35
CA GLU A 123 -11.20 -11.01 -15.27
C GLU A 123 -12.37 -10.06 -15.58
N SER A 124 -12.86 -9.32 -14.59
CA SER A 124 -13.94 -8.35 -14.80
C SER A 124 -13.54 -7.14 -15.63
N GLY A 125 -12.25 -6.82 -15.69
CA GLY A 125 -11.72 -5.62 -16.35
C GLY A 125 -12.07 -4.30 -15.66
N ILE A 126 -12.75 -4.32 -14.49
CA ILE A 126 -13.09 -3.09 -13.76
C ILE A 126 -11.82 -2.39 -13.25
N PRO A 127 -11.66 -1.07 -13.43
CA PRO A 127 -10.50 -0.37 -12.88
C PRO A 127 -10.46 -0.46 -11.36
N TRP A 128 -9.28 -0.74 -10.79
CA TRP A 128 -9.09 -0.80 -9.34
C TRP A 128 -7.80 -0.06 -8.95
N ILE A 129 -7.92 0.93 -8.07
CA ILE A 129 -6.79 1.56 -7.41
C ILE A 129 -6.67 1.01 -5.99
N VAL A 130 -5.59 0.29 -5.74
CA VAL A 130 -5.27 -0.26 -4.41
C VAL A 130 -4.75 0.85 -3.52
N ALA A 131 -5.38 1.04 -2.37
CA ALA A 131 -5.15 2.22 -1.54
C ALA A 131 -4.06 2.07 -0.48
N GLN A 132 -3.88 0.85 0.09
CA GLN A 132 -2.94 0.64 1.19
C GLN A 132 -2.29 -0.75 1.20
N ALA A 133 -2.92 -1.78 0.60
CA ALA A 133 -2.30 -3.10 0.50
C ALA A 133 -1.01 -3.00 -0.32
N VAL A 134 0.07 -3.64 0.14
CA VAL A 134 1.43 -3.41 -0.39
C VAL A 134 2.02 -4.57 -1.17
N SER A 135 1.41 -5.76 -1.15
CA SER A 135 1.97 -6.93 -1.85
C SER A 135 2.10 -6.69 -3.35
N ASP A 136 3.29 -6.89 -3.88
CA ASP A 136 3.58 -6.75 -5.31
C ASP A 136 2.70 -7.69 -6.16
N SER A 137 2.37 -8.88 -5.64
CA SER A 137 1.52 -9.85 -6.32
C SER A 137 0.12 -9.35 -6.67
N ILE A 138 -0.30 -8.19 -6.15
CA ILE A 138 -1.59 -7.57 -6.49
C ILE A 138 -1.57 -7.00 -7.91
N SER A 139 -0.45 -6.40 -8.34
CA SER A 139 -0.31 -5.75 -9.64
C SER A 139 0.79 -6.35 -10.52
N ALA A 140 1.64 -7.21 -9.97
CA ALA A 140 2.69 -7.92 -10.69
C ALA A 140 2.42 -9.46 -10.70
N PRO A 141 2.55 -10.16 -11.86
CA PRO A 141 2.75 -9.60 -13.20
C PRO A 141 1.69 -8.54 -13.54
N LEU A 142 1.97 -7.64 -14.49
CA LEU A 142 1.09 -6.52 -14.82
C LEU A 142 -0.36 -6.97 -15.06
N ALA A 143 -1.29 -6.39 -14.30
CA ALA A 143 -2.73 -6.49 -14.51
C ALA A 143 -3.23 -5.13 -15.02
N ARG A 144 -3.77 -5.06 -16.26
CA ARG A 144 -4.04 -3.81 -16.97
C ARG A 144 -5.04 -2.88 -16.29
N ASN A 145 -5.87 -3.39 -15.42
CA ASN A 145 -6.92 -2.65 -14.74
C ASN A 145 -6.66 -2.46 -13.24
N ILE A 146 -5.47 -2.85 -12.72
CA ILE A 146 -5.13 -2.76 -11.30
C ILE A 146 -3.92 -1.85 -11.12
N PHE A 147 -4.06 -0.81 -10.29
CA PHE A 147 -3.05 0.22 -10.04
C PHE A 147 -2.72 0.29 -8.55
N HIS A 148 -1.45 0.39 -8.19
CA HIS A 148 -1.01 0.69 -6.83
C HIS A 148 -0.86 2.20 -6.64
N GLY A 149 -1.56 2.75 -5.65
CA GLY A 149 -1.48 4.16 -5.26
C GLY A 149 -0.55 4.43 -4.07
N VAL A 150 0.20 3.42 -3.63
CA VAL A 150 1.15 3.49 -2.51
C VAL A 150 2.41 2.68 -2.86
N PRO A 151 3.53 2.89 -2.15
CA PRO A 151 4.73 2.07 -2.36
C PRO A 151 4.44 0.59 -2.11
N THR A 152 4.92 -0.27 -2.99
CA THR A 152 4.80 -1.72 -2.80
C THR A 152 5.73 -2.25 -1.72
N GLY A 153 5.52 -3.50 -1.34
CA GLY A 153 6.40 -4.19 -0.39
C GLY A 153 7.84 -4.24 -0.87
N SER A 154 8.08 -4.51 -2.16
CA SER A 154 9.41 -4.49 -2.75
C SER A 154 10.09 -3.13 -2.64
N ALA A 155 9.38 -2.05 -2.97
CA ALA A 155 9.91 -0.70 -2.84
C ALA A 155 10.30 -0.40 -1.38
N ASN A 156 9.38 -0.68 -0.46
CA ASN A 156 9.58 -0.46 0.96
C ASN A 156 10.69 -1.34 1.56
N GLY A 157 10.73 -2.64 1.24
CA GLY A 157 11.73 -3.57 1.77
C GLY A 157 13.16 -3.18 1.36
N ARG A 158 13.34 -2.80 0.09
CA ARG A 158 14.64 -2.29 -0.40
C ARG A 158 15.02 -0.98 0.30
N ALA A 159 14.08 -0.06 0.49
CA ALA A 159 14.31 1.19 1.21
C ALA A 159 14.68 0.94 2.69
N MET A 160 14.01 0.00 3.37
CA MET A 160 14.36 -0.42 4.74
C MET A 160 15.80 -0.91 4.81
N ALA A 161 16.19 -1.84 3.95
CA ALA A 161 17.54 -2.39 3.93
C ALA A 161 18.60 -1.33 3.58
N SER A 162 18.30 -0.43 2.63
CA SER A 162 19.17 0.70 2.29
C SER A 162 19.40 1.64 3.47
N PHE A 163 18.33 1.97 4.22
CA PHE A 163 18.46 2.78 5.44
C PHE A 163 19.33 2.07 6.50
N VAL A 164 19.08 0.79 6.74
CA VAL A 164 19.86 -0.01 7.68
C VAL A 164 21.34 0.03 7.34
N LEU A 165 21.70 -0.15 6.08
CA LEU A 165 23.09 -0.10 5.61
C LEU A 165 23.68 1.31 5.54
N SER A 166 22.87 2.35 5.57
CA SER A 166 23.37 3.74 5.67
C SER A 166 23.89 4.10 7.05
N LYS A 167 23.62 3.26 8.07
CA LYS A 167 24.15 3.47 9.41
C LYS A 167 25.60 2.98 9.49
N PRO A 168 26.50 3.80 10.05
CA PRO A 168 27.89 3.40 10.21
C PRO A 168 28.00 2.07 10.96
N ASP A 169 28.93 1.23 10.53
CA ASP A 169 29.30 -0.03 11.19
C ASP A 169 28.25 -1.16 11.17
N THR A 170 27.11 -0.99 10.47
CA THR A 170 26.15 -2.07 10.28
C THR A 170 26.71 -3.18 9.39
N LYS A 171 26.95 -4.35 9.98
CA LYS A 171 27.50 -5.55 9.30
C LYS A 171 26.71 -6.82 9.62
N ASN A 172 26.04 -6.83 10.76
CA ASN A 172 25.32 -7.97 11.28
C ASN A 172 23.82 -7.60 11.42
N VAL A 173 23.01 -7.98 10.43
CA VAL A 173 21.58 -7.69 10.39
C VAL A 173 20.80 -8.95 10.73
N ALA A 174 19.81 -8.81 11.63
CA ALA A 174 18.80 -9.84 11.86
C ALA A 174 17.46 -9.42 11.30
N ILE A 175 16.62 -10.39 10.97
CA ILE A 175 15.25 -10.17 10.49
C ILE A 175 14.27 -10.89 11.40
N ILE A 176 13.17 -10.23 11.77
CA ILE A 176 12.02 -10.84 12.43
C ILE A 176 10.76 -10.48 11.64
N GLU A 177 9.93 -11.47 11.36
CA GLU A 177 8.77 -11.31 10.48
C GLU A 177 7.59 -12.17 10.88
N HIS A 178 6.38 -11.81 10.43
CA HIS A 178 5.25 -12.73 10.45
C HIS A 178 5.35 -13.74 9.30
N SER A 179 4.78 -14.93 9.49
CA SER A 179 4.71 -15.97 8.46
C SER A 179 3.54 -15.75 7.48
N ASN A 180 3.50 -14.59 6.81
CA ASN A 180 2.44 -14.28 5.85
C ASN A 180 2.92 -13.41 4.68
N ASP A 181 2.14 -13.36 3.59
CA ASP A 181 2.48 -12.66 2.35
C ASP A 181 2.78 -11.17 2.56
N TRP A 182 2.11 -10.53 3.53
CA TRP A 182 2.35 -9.13 3.83
C TRP A 182 3.76 -8.91 4.38
N ALA A 183 4.20 -9.71 5.35
CA ALA A 183 5.54 -9.59 5.93
C ALA A 183 6.61 -9.95 4.90
N HIS A 184 6.41 -11.05 4.15
CA HIS A 184 7.32 -11.48 3.11
C HIS A 184 7.47 -10.43 2.00
N SER A 185 6.41 -9.65 1.71
CA SER A 185 6.51 -8.56 0.72
C SER A 185 7.50 -7.46 1.10
N TYR A 186 7.80 -7.29 2.39
CA TYR A 186 8.85 -6.38 2.88
C TYR A 186 10.19 -7.09 3.07
N SER A 187 10.17 -8.24 3.76
CA SER A 187 11.40 -8.91 4.19
C SER A 187 12.17 -9.56 3.05
N ASP A 188 11.51 -10.18 2.08
CA ASP A 188 12.21 -10.84 0.97
C ASP A 188 12.97 -9.83 0.10
N PRO A 189 12.40 -8.70 -0.35
CA PRO A 189 13.17 -7.66 -1.04
C PRO A 189 14.27 -7.02 -0.20
N ALA A 190 14.05 -6.92 1.13
CA ALA A 190 15.10 -6.45 2.03
C ALA A 190 16.28 -7.44 2.09
N LYS A 191 16.00 -8.75 2.19
CA LYS A 191 17.01 -9.82 2.13
C LYS A 191 17.78 -9.81 0.81
N GLU A 192 17.05 -9.65 -0.31
CA GLU A 192 17.67 -9.56 -1.64
C GLU A 192 18.61 -8.37 -1.73
N TYR A 193 18.18 -7.18 -1.29
CA TYR A 193 19.01 -5.98 -1.29
C TYR A 193 20.24 -6.13 -0.38
N LEU A 194 20.09 -6.66 0.83
CA LEU A 194 21.22 -6.96 1.72
C LEU A 194 22.23 -7.88 1.03
N LYS A 195 21.76 -8.93 0.37
CA LYS A 195 22.59 -9.89 -0.37
C LYS A 195 23.34 -9.23 -1.54
N GLU A 196 22.69 -8.34 -2.29
CA GLU A 196 23.33 -7.55 -3.35
C GLU A 196 24.49 -6.70 -2.80
N GLN A 197 24.38 -6.26 -1.54
CA GLN A 197 25.42 -5.51 -0.84
C GLN A 197 26.41 -6.40 -0.09
N GLY A 198 26.37 -7.73 -0.29
CA GLY A 198 27.29 -8.71 0.31
C GLY A 198 26.98 -9.07 1.77
N ILE A 199 25.79 -8.73 2.25
CA ILE A 199 25.33 -9.06 3.61
C ILE A 199 24.26 -10.14 3.56
N THR A 200 24.46 -11.21 4.34
CA THR A 200 23.43 -12.22 4.60
C THR A 200 22.92 -12.01 6.02
N PRO A 201 21.60 -11.96 6.25
CA PRO A 201 21.08 -11.89 7.61
C PRO A 201 21.65 -13.01 8.48
N SER A 202 22.15 -12.64 9.66
CA SER A 202 22.76 -13.61 10.59
C SER A 202 21.70 -14.45 11.32
N LEU A 203 20.47 -13.95 11.36
CA LEU A 203 19.36 -14.62 12.01
C LEU A 203 18.05 -14.19 11.35
N GLU A 204 17.20 -15.16 11.04
CA GLU A 204 15.85 -14.97 10.58
C GLU A 204 14.90 -15.62 11.59
N LEU A 205 13.93 -14.84 12.07
CA LEU A 205 13.01 -15.24 13.13
C LEU A 205 11.57 -15.01 12.69
N THR A 206 10.68 -15.84 13.20
CA THR A 206 9.25 -15.66 13.03
C THR A 206 8.59 -15.32 14.36
N MET A 207 7.67 -14.37 14.34
CA MET A 207 6.74 -14.06 15.42
C MET A 207 5.31 -14.13 14.87
N GLU A 208 4.50 -15.05 15.39
CA GLU A 208 3.14 -15.25 14.86
C GLU A 208 2.19 -14.14 15.28
N ARG A 209 1.21 -13.86 14.43
CA ARG A 209 0.16 -12.89 14.74
C ARG A 209 -0.64 -13.31 15.97
N GLY A 210 -0.81 -12.37 16.92
CA GLY A 210 -1.46 -12.61 18.19
C GLY A 210 -0.53 -13.20 19.27
N GLN A 211 0.75 -13.38 18.96
CA GLN A 211 1.76 -13.77 19.97
C GLN A 211 1.92 -12.64 20.98
N THR A 212 1.87 -12.98 22.27
CA THR A 212 1.90 -12.02 23.39
C THR A 212 3.24 -11.93 24.10
N ASP A 213 4.24 -12.68 23.66
CA ASP A 213 5.58 -12.77 24.25
C ASP A 213 6.59 -13.04 23.15
N ALA A 214 7.70 -12.30 23.12
CA ALA A 214 8.80 -12.46 22.16
C ALA A 214 10.09 -12.96 22.81
N THR A 215 10.02 -13.48 24.04
CA THR A 215 11.21 -13.90 24.82
C THR A 215 12.09 -14.88 24.05
N ALA A 216 11.49 -15.88 23.39
CA ALA A 216 12.26 -16.89 22.65
C ALA A 216 13.07 -16.27 21.50
N GLN A 217 12.48 -15.33 20.75
CA GLN A 217 13.13 -14.61 19.67
C GLN A 217 14.24 -13.70 20.20
N VAL A 218 13.97 -12.96 21.27
CA VAL A 218 14.92 -12.03 21.88
C VAL A 218 16.14 -12.77 22.46
N LEU A 219 15.96 -13.95 23.03
CA LEU A 219 17.10 -14.76 23.51
C LEU A 219 18.00 -15.24 22.36
N GLN A 220 17.44 -15.57 21.20
CA GLN A 220 18.22 -15.91 20.00
C GLN A 220 18.97 -14.68 19.45
N LEU A 221 18.34 -13.49 19.44
CA LEU A 221 19.00 -12.24 19.07
C LEU A 221 20.18 -11.91 19.98
N ARG A 222 20.06 -12.19 21.28
CA ARG A 222 21.16 -11.99 22.23
C ARG A 222 22.39 -12.84 21.91
N GLU A 223 22.20 -14.03 21.41
CA GLU A 223 23.30 -14.91 20.96
C GLU A 223 23.89 -14.45 19.61
N ALA A 224 23.01 -14.01 18.67
CA ALA A 224 23.42 -13.56 17.33
C ALA A 224 24.09 -12.18 17.34
N LYS A 225 23.78 -11.32 18.33
CA LYS A 225 24.33 -9.97 18.52
C LYS A 225 24.25 -9.11 17.26
N PRO A 226 23.05 -8.89 16.68
CA PRO A 226 22.90 -8.05 15.51
C PRO A 226 23.22 -6.58 15.83
N ASP A 227 23.76 -5.88 14.84
CA ASP A 227 23.96 -4.42 14.89
C ASP A 227 22.66 -3.67 14.58
N PHE A 228 21.76 -4.33 13.83
CA PHE A 228 20.46 -3.79 13.42
C PHE A 228 19.44 -4.92 13.22
N ILE A 229 18.15 -4.63 13.49
CA ILE A 229 17.05 -5.58 13.27
C ILE A 229 16.06 -4.98 12.28
N ILE A 230 15.68 -5.74 11.25
CA ILE A 230 14.54 -5.43 10.38
C ILE A 230 13.34 -6.23 10.92
N ALA A 231 12.23 -5.53 11.21
CA ALA A 231 11.04 -6.10 11.83
C ALA A 231 9.82 -5.93 10.93
N ALA A 232 9.41 -6.99 10.23
CA ALA A 232 8.17 -7.03 9.46
C ALA A 232 7.03 -7.60 10.33
N LEU A 233 6.65 -6.83 11.34
CA LEU A 233 5.64 -7.16 12.34
C LEU A 233 4.50 -6.15 12.30
N TYR A 234 3.28 -6.59 12.67
CA TYR A 234 2.17 -5.67 12.91
C TYR A 234 2.39 -4.86 14.20
N GLU A 235 1.65 -3.80 14.35
CA GLU A 235 1.83 -2.81 15.41
C GLU A 235 1.78 -3.39 16.83
N ALA A 236 0.87 -4.34 17.09
CA ALA A 236 0.73 -4.96 18.40
C ALA A 236 1.96 -5.81 18.76
N GLU A 237 2.40 -6.66 17.82
CA GLU A 237 3.56 -7.55 18.00
C GLU A 237 4.86 -6.76 18.02
N THR A 238 4.97 -5.68 17.26
CA THR A 238 6.10 -4.74 17.32
C THR A 238 6.27 -4.16 18.74
N ALA A 239 5.18 -3.69 19.35
CA ALA A 239 5.25 -3.14 20.71
C ALA A 239 5.68 -4.20 21.74
N ILE A 240 5.20 -5.43 21.60
CA ILE A 240 5.60 -6.57 22.45
C ILE A 240 7.10 -6.86 22.25
N PHE A 241 7.54 -6.96 21.00
CA PHE A 241 8.93 -7.24 20.66
C PHE A 241 9.90 -6.20 21.22
N LEU A 242 9.58 -4.90 21.05
CA LEU A 242 10.41 -3.81 21.58
C LEU A 242 10.48 -3.81 23.12
N LYS A 243 9.36 -4.08 23.81
CA LYS A 243 9.35 -4.25 25.27
C LYS A 243 10.25 -5.40 25.72
N ASP A 244 10.18 -6.54 25.04
CA ASP A 244 11.01 -7.68 25.39
C ASP A 244 12.50 -7.45 25.05
N LEU A 245 12.82 -6.77 23.94
CA LEU A 245 14.20 -6.31 23.67
C LEU A 245 14.76 -5.51 24.86
N LYS A 246 14.01 -4.50 25.32
CA LYS A 246 14.42 -3.68 26.47
C LYS A 246 14.54 -4.51 27.74
N LYS A 247 13.56 -5.35 28.05
CA LYS A 247 13.53 -6.22 29.24
C LYS A 247 14.75 -7.12 29.34
N TYR A 248 15.26 -7.60 28.20
CA TYR A 248 16.43 -8.48 28.15
C TYR A 248 17.76 -7.79 27.85
N GLY A 249 17.78 -6.44 27.94
CA GLY A 249 19.00 -5.63 27.80
C GLY A 249 19.48 -5.42 26.37
N LEU A 250 18.60 -5.58 25.37
CA LEU A 250 18.87 -5.39 23.94
C LEU A 250 18.19 -4.12 23.37
N GLY A 251 17.63 -3.25 24.21
CA GLY A 251 16.90 -2.04 23.80
C GLY A 251 17.75 -1.00 23.07
N GLU A 252 19.09 -1.13 23.10
CA GLU A 252 19.97 -0.24 22.35
C GLU A 252 20.16 -0.66 20.88
N ILE A 253 19.77 -1.89 20.50
CA ILE A 253 19.82 -2.33 19.12
C ILE A 253 18.76 -1.60 18.31
N PRO A 254 19.13 -0.88 17.23
CA PRO A 254 18.15 -0.18 16.40
C PRO A 254 17.26 -1.18 15.64
N VAL A 255 15.98 -0.82 15.52
CA VAL A 255 14.96 -1.64 14.85
C VAL A 255 14.29 -0.84 13.75
N MET A 256 14.23 -1.41 12.55
CA MET A 256 13.52 -0.86 11.39
C MET A 256 12.19 -1.58 11.18
N GLY A 257 11.09 -0.89 11.42
CA GLY A 257 9.73 -1.39 11.18
C GLY A 257 9.19 -1.00 9.82
N THR A 258 8.03 -1.56 9.48
CA THR A 258 7.33 -1.37 8.22
C THR A 258 6.39 -0.16 8.24
N ALA A 259 5.87 0.24 7.07
CA ALA A 259 4.79 1.23 6.95
C ALA A 259 3.44 0.76 7.56
N GLY A 260 3.34 -0.48 8.02
CA GLY A 260 2.21 -1.01 8.77
C GLY A 260 2.24 -0.68 10.26
N THR A 261 3.22 0.12 10.71
CA THR A 261 3.37 0.56 12.09
C THR A 261 3.47 2.08 12.15
N ASP A 262 3.05 2.64 13.27
CA ASP A 262 3.04 4.08 13.53
C ASP A 262 3.88 4.38 14.77
N LEU A 263 4.76 5.39 14.71
CA LEU A 263 5.67 5.73 15.82
C LEU A 263 4.91 6.16 17.08
N GLU A 264 3.88 7.02 16.94
CA GLU A 264 3.09 7.48 18.09
C GLU A 264 2.31 6.35 18.73
N ASN A 265 1.63 5.53 17.90
CA ASN A 265 0.87 4.39 18.41
C ASN A 265 1.79 3.35 19.03
N THR A 266 2.97 3.13 18.47
CA THR A 266 3.99 2.25 19.07
C THR A 266 4.45 2.80 20.42
N LEU A 267 4.70 4.10 20.53
CA LEU A 267 5.04 4.74 21.80
C LEU A 267 3.88 4.62 22.83
N LYS A 268 2.65 4.89 22.42
CA LYS A 268 1.45 4.72 23.29
C LYS A 268 1.33 3.26 23.79
N ARG A 269 1.55 2.27 22.92
CA ARG A 269 1.47 0.85 23.25
C ARG A 269 2.60 0.38 24.16
N THR A 270 3.81 0.89 23.94
CA THR A 270 4.96 0.58 24.82
C THR A 270 4.84 1.32 26.16
N GLY A 271 4.29 2.54 26.15
CA GLY A 271 4.08 3.37 27.34
C GLY A 271 5.37 4.02 27.86
N ASP A 272 6.46 3.97 27.09
CA ASP A 272 7.77 4.39 27.55
C ASP A 272 8.68 4.70 26.34
N PHE A 273 9.17 5.96 26.29
CA PHE A 273 10.01 6.46 25.21
C PHE A 273 11.32 5.68 25.08
N ASP A 274 11.96 5.33 26.18
CA ASP A 274 13.21 4.61 26.17
C ASP A 274 13.13 3.24 25.48
N THR A 275 11.92 2.67 25.39
CA THR A 275 11.64 1.44 24.62
C THR A 275 11.64 1.67 23.12
N VAL A 276 11.32 2.87 22.64
CA VAL A 276 11.14 3.17 21.20
C VAL A 276 12.18 4.14 20.64
N LYS A 277 13.10 4.67 21.44
CA LYS A 277 14.06 5.70 21.03
C LYS A 277 14.91 5.32 19.81
N ASN A 278 15.19 4.01 19.63
CA ASN A 278 15.95 3.45 18.52
C ASN A 278 15.05 2.73 17.49
N TYR A 279 13.76 3.04 17.50
CA TYR A 279 12.80 2.47 16.54
C TYR A 279 12.60 3.43 15.37
N PHE A 280 12.71 2.89 14.16
CA PHE A 280 12.52 3.58 12.89
C PHE A 280 11.41 2.89 12.10
N VAL A 281 10.72 3.63 11.26
CA VAL A 281 9.69 3.07 10.37
C VAL A 281 9.85 3.61 8.95
N ILE A 282 9.46 2.82 7.96
CA ILE A 282 9.21 3.32 6.61
C ILE A 282 8.03 4.28 6.69
N HIS A 283 8.16 5.41 6.01
CA HIS A 283 7.18 6.49 6.01
C HIS A 283 6.87 6.92 4.57
N SER A 284 5.59 7.00 4.24
CA SER A 284 5.16 7.29 2.86
C SER A 284 4.78 8.77 2.64
N TYR A 285 4.98 9.64 3.63
CA TYR A 285 4.50 11.03 3.60
C TYR A 285 5.63 12.05 3.54
N VAL A 286 5.30 13.27 3.09
CA VAL A 286 6.23 14.39 2.96
C VAL A 286 6.60 15.04 4.29
N ASP A 287 5.81 14.81 5.36
CA ASP A 287 5.98 15.43 6.67
C ASP A 287 5.38 14.54 7.78
N ASN A 288 5.60 14.92 9.04
CA ASN A 288 4.90 14.31 10.17
C ASN A 288 3.41 14.66 10.12
N LEU A 289 2.58 13.88 10.83
CA LEU A 289 1.12 14.09 10.83
C LEU A 289 0.69 15.45 11.37
N ASP A 290 1.44 15.99 12.35
CA ASP A 290 1.25 17.32 12.94
C ASP A 290 2.06 18.41 12.20
N GLY A 291 2.76 18.05 11.12
CA GLY A 291 3.55 18.98 10.33
C GLY A 291 2.69 19.89 9.45
N PRO A 292 3.19 21.10 9.14
CA PRO A 292 2.42 22.11 8.41
C PRO A 292 1.96 21.68 7.02
N LYS A 293 2.66 20.74 6.39
CA LYS A 293 2.26 20.20 5.09
C LYS A 293 1.06 19.25 5.17
N MET A 294 0.80 18.67 6.36
CA MET A 294 -0.27 17.72 6.61
C MET A 294 -1.55 18.37 7.14
N GLU A 295 -1.47 19.57 7.71
CA GLU A 295 -2.57 20.28 8.39
C GLU A 295 -3.84 20.39 7.52
N LYS A 296 -3.70 20.79 6.26
CA LYS A 296 -4.84 20.90 5.32
C LYS A 296 -5.61 19.59 5.14
N TRP A 297 -4.91 18.45 5.21
CA TRP A 297 -5.50 17.13 5.05
C TRP A 297 -6.19 16.68 6.35
N ALA A 298 -5.58 16.98 7.49
CA ALA A 298 -6.17 16.76 8.81
C ALA A 298 -7.47 17.54 8.96
N ASP A 299 -7.47 18.81 8.58
CA ASP A 299 -8.66 19.67 8.60
C ASP A 299 -9.76 19.17 7.68
N MET A 300 -9.38 18.72 6.46
CA MET A 300 -10.32 18.12 5.52
C MET A 300 -10.98 16.87 6.12
N ILE A 301 -10.20 15.95 6.67
CA ILE A 301 -10.77 14.73 7.26
C ILE A 301 -11.71 15.10 8.41
N LYS A 302 -11.30 15.98 9.32
CA LYS A 302 -12.14 16.41 10.45
C LYS A 302 -13.42 17.14 10.03
N LYS A 303 -13.39 17.88 8.92
CA LYS A 303 -14.58 18.53 8.38
C LYS A 303 -15.68 17.53 8.03
N TYR A 304 -15.31 16.41 7.39
CA TYR A 304 -16.27 15.42 6.89
C TYR A 304 -16.48 14.23 7.82
N TYR A 305 -15.50 13.94 8.65
CA TYR A 305 -15.49 12.85 9.64
C TYR A 305 -15.00 13.38 10.99
N PRO A 306 -15.81 14.20 11.71
CA PRO A 306 -15.37 14.91 12.91
C PRO A 306 -15.00 13.99 14.08
N ASP A 307 -15.58 12.80 14.13
CA ASP A 307 -15.33 11.80 15.18
C ASP A 307 -14.12 10.90 14.86
N GLU A 308 -13.48 11.08 13.70
CA GLU A 308 -12.35 10.24 13.31
C GLU A 308 -11.09 10.62 14.08
N GLU A 309 -10.51 9.65 14.78
CA GLU A 309 -9.18 9.78 15.37
C GLU A 309 -8.12 9.63 14.27
N LEU A 310 -7.42 10.71 13.95
CA LEU A 310 -6.41 10.72 12.91
C LEU A 310 -5.21 9.82 13.25
N SER A 311 -4.69 9.16 12.23
CA SER A 311 -3.46 8.37 12.30
C SER A 311 -2.75 8.44 10.93
N THR A 312 -1.54 7.88 10.82
CA THR A 312 -0.85 7.75 9.52
C THR A 312 -1.74 7.08 8.49
N PHE A 313 -2.55 6.10 8.87
CA PHE A 313 -3.45 5.41 7.94
C PHE A 313 -4.53 6.32 7.36
N SER A 314 -4.97 7.35 8.08
CA SER A 314 -6.01 8.27 7.59
C SER A 314 -5.60 9.03 6.32
N PHE A 315 -4.32 9.16 6.05
CA PHE A 315 -3.79 9.94 4.93
C PHE A 315 -3.37 9.11 3.72
N VAL A 316 -3.14 7.81 3.91
CA VAL A 316 -2.43 6.95 2.93
C VAL A 316 -3.06 6.90 1.55
N SER A 317 -4.38 6.98 1.44
CA SER A 317 -5.09 6.87 0.17
C SER A 317 -5.53 8.20 -0.44
N ILE A 318 -5.27 9.34 0.24
CA ILE A 318 -5.64 10.66 -0.29
C ILE A 318 -4.91 10.91 -1.61
N GLY A 319 -3.60 10.67 -1.68
CA GLY A 319 -2.81 10.89 -2.89
C GLY A 319 -3.34 10.11 -4.10
N SER A 320 -3.73 8.85 -3.90
CA SER A 320 -4.33 8.05 -4.98
C SER A 320 -5.73 8.55 -5.38
N ALA A 321 -6.49 9.13 -4.45
CA ALA A 321 -7.76 9.76 -4.75
C ALA A 321 -7.58 11.08 -5.54
N GLU A 322 -6.54 11.85 -5.24
CA GLU A 322 -6.17 13.04 -6.02
C GLU A 322 -5.79 12.66 -7.46
N ALA A 323 -4.96 11.64 -7.63
CA ALA A 323 -4.57 11.15 -8.96
C ALA A 323 -5.78 10.65 -9.75
N LEU A 324 -6.71 9.94 -9.10
CA LEU A 324 -7.97 9.51 -9.72
C LEU A 324 -8.80 10.70 -10.20
N VAL A 325 -9.04 11.68 -9.34
CA VAL A 325 -9.85 12.86 -9.70
C VAL A 325 -9.20 13.61 -10.84
N SER A 326 -7.89 13.82 -10.82
CA SER A 326 -7.15 14.45 -11.91
C SER A 326 -7.30 13.70 -13.25
N ALA A 327 -7.24 12.35 -13.22
CA ALA A 327 -7.47 11.54 -14.41
C ALA A 327 -8.91 11.66 -14.94
N LEU A 328 -9.91 11.64 -14.05
CA LEU A 328 -11.32 11.82 -14.41
C LEU A 328 -11.58 13.20 -15.04
N GLU A 329 -11.00 14.26 -14.46
CA GLU A 329 -11.10 15.63 -15.00
C GLU A 329 -10.48 15.74 -16.41
N LYS A 330 -9.32 15.10 -16.61
CA LYS A 330 -8.61 15.09 -17.90
C LYS A 330 -9.42 14.41 -19.01
N ILE A 331 -10.17 13.35 -18.70
CA ILE A 331 -10.99 12.62 -19.68
C ILE A 331 -12.16 13.46 -20.19
N GLY A 332 -12.73 14.29 -19.33
CA GLY A 332 -13.92 15.06 -19.65
C GLY A 332 -15.25 14.29 -19.43
N PRO A 333 -16.38 14.81 -19.92
CA PRO A 333 -17.71 14.27 -19.61
C PRO A 333 -17.98 12.88 -20.24
N ASP A 334 -17.29 12.55 -21.35
CA ASP A 334 -17.45 11.27 -22.07
C ASP A 334 -16.64 10.14 -21.42
N LEU A 335 -16.88 9.92 -20.13
CA LEU A 335 -16.15 8.97 -19.31
C LEU A 335 -16.51 7.52 -19.65
N THR A 336 -15.49 6.66 -19.77
CA THR A 336 -15.60 5.20 -19.86
C THR A 336 -14.49 4.54 -19.04
N ARG A 337 -14.65 3.27 -18.67
CA ARG A 337 -13.61 2.50 -17.96
C ARG A 337 -12.31 2.40 -18.74
N SER A 338 -12.40 2.16 -20.05
CA SER A 338 -11.22 2.11 -20.92
C SER A 338 -10.48 3.44 -20.99
N LYS A 339 -11.22 4.57 -21.05
CA LYS A 339 -10.61 5.92 -20.99
C LYS A 339 -9.98 6.19 -19.63
N LEU A 340 -10.60 5.70 -18.53
CA LEU A 340 -10.03 5.86 -17.20
C LEU A 340 -8.71 5.10 -17.08
N ILE A 341 -8.66 3.84 -17.50
CA ILE A 341 -7.41 3.04 -17.50
C ILE A 341 -6.33 3.78 -18.31
N ALA A 342 -6.63 4.20 -19.53
CA ALA A 342 -5.68 4.94 -20.37
C ALA A 342 -5.20 6.25 -19.72
N ALA A 343 -6.09 7.00 -19.08
CA ALA A 343 -5.72 8.23 -18.40
C ALA A 343 -4.87 8.00 -17.15
N LEU A 344 -5.12 6.91 -16.41
CA LEU A 344 -4.26 6.49 -15.29
C LEU A 344 -2.88 6.08 -15.80
N GLU A 345 -2.80 5.31 -16.90
CA GLU A 345 -1.53 4.94 -17.55
C GLU A 345 -0.72 6.13 -18.10
N GLU A 346 -1.30 7.32 -18.15
CA GLU A 346 -0.64 8.59 -18.54
C GLU A 346 -0.22 9.47 -17.36
N VAL A 347 -0.50 9.08 -16.14
CA VAL A 347 -0.07 9.82 -14.94
C VAL A 347 1.45 9.75 -14.82
N ARG A 348 2.11 10.93 -14.79
CA ARG A 348 3.57 11.06 -14.67
C ARG A 348 3.92 12.10 -13.62
N ASP A 349 4.80 11.74 -12.73
CA ASP A 349 5.37 12.63 -11.70
C ASP A 349 4.28 13.46 -10.98
N PHE A 350 3.14 12.82 -10.70
CA PHE A 350 2.00 13.48 -10.07
C PHE A 350 2.30 13.72 -8.59
N ASP A 351 2.69 14.95 -8.27
CA ASP A 351 2.94 15.38 -6.91
C ASP A 351 1.60 15.61 -6.18
N THR A 352 1.32 14.76 -5.23
CA THR A 352 0.13 14.83 -4.37
C THR A 352 0.28 15.85 -3.24
N GLY A 353 1.51 16.30 -2.95
CA GLY A 353 1.81 17.14 -1.79
C GLY A 353 1.56 16.44 -0.43
N ILE A 354 1.32 15.13 -0.43
CA ILE A 354 1.11 14.31 0.76
C ILE A 354 2.06 13.10 0.79
N LEU A 355 2.29 12.43 -0.36
CA LEU A 355 3.22 11.33 -0.47
C LEU A 355 4.66 11.83 -0.60
N SER A 356 5.60 11.06 -0.07
CA SER A 356 7.04 11.37 -0.14
C SER A 356 7.63 11.25 -1.56
N ASP A 357 6.94 10.57 -2.44
CA ASP A 357 7.33 10.36 -3.83
C ASP A 357 6.10 10.53 -4.74
N PRO A 358 6.24 11.15 -5.94
CA PRO A 358 5.13 11.35 -6.84
C PRO A 358 4.61 10.03 -7.43
N ILE A 359 3.34 10.05 -7.87
CA ILE A 359 2.72 8.91 -8.53
C ILE A 359 3.05 8.93 -10.02
N THR A 360 3.57 7.80 -10.53
CA THR A 360 3.76 7.56 -11.97
C THR A 360 3.20 6.18 -12.33
N TRP A 361 2.21 6.13 -13.21
CA TRP A 361 1.71 4.90 -13.81
C TRP A 361 1.97 4.91 -15.31
N THR A 362 2.44 3.78 -15.85
CA THR A 362 2.69 3.60 -17.27
C THR A 362 1.99 2.34 -17.77
N PRO A 363 1.80 2.16 -19.10
CA PRO A 363 1.25 0.92 -19.63
C PRO A 363 2.04 -0.35 -19.28
N GLU A 364 3.31 -0.19 -18.87
CA GLU A 364 4.22 -1.28 -18.50
C GLU A 364 4.33 -1.47 -16.98
N ASP A 365 3.95 -0.44 -16.18
CA ASP A 365 4.12 -0.47 -14.74
C ASP A 365 3.01 0.32 -14.03
N HIS A 366 2.19 -0.40 -13.27
CA HIS A 366 1.11 0.16 -12.46
C HIS A 366 1.47 0.31 -10.97
N GLN A 367 2.72 0.09 -10.58
CA GLN A 367 3.21 0.38 -9.24
C GLN A 367 3.62 1.86 -9.15
N GLY A 368 2.67 2.72 -8.83
CA GLY A 368 2.76 4.17 -9.04
C GLY A 368 3.78 4.90 -8.17
N VAL A 369 4.05 4.42 -6.96
CA VAL A 369 4.94 5.08 -6.00
C VAL A 369 6.16 4.21 -5.74
N LYS A 370 7.35 4.74 -5.97
CA LYS A 370 8.61 3.99 -5.90
C LYS A 370 9.47 4.36 -4.69
N GLY A 371 9.31 5.54 -4.17
CA GLY A 371 10.08 6.06 -3.05
C GLY A 371 9.32 6.07 -1.74
N SER A 372 10.06 5.93 -0.65
CA SER A 372 9.54 6.05 0.70
C SER A 372 10.49 6.87 1.53
N ALA A 373 9.98 7.54 2.55
CA ALA A 373 10.77 8.20 3.57
C ALA A 373 11.05 7.23 4.74
N VAL A 374 11.91 7.65 5.66
CA VAL A 374 12.09 6.99 6.95
C VAL A 374 11.78 7.99 8.05
N ALA A 375 11.01 7.57 9.03
CA ALA A 375 10.75 8.33 10.24
C ALA A 375 11.38 7.63 11.47
N GLY A 376 11.69 8.44 12.46
CA GLY A 376 12.21 8.04 13.77
C GLY A 376 11.89 9.11 14.79
N PHE A 377 12.49 9.05 15.96
CA PHE A 377 12.30 10.08 16.98
C PHE A 377 13.46 11.07 16.99
N VAL A 378 13.13 12.37 17.03
CA VAL A 378 14.04 13.48 17.30
C VAL A 378 13.45 14.31 18.43
N ASP A 379 14.21 14.54 19.50
CA ASP A 379 13.73 15.24 20.70
C ASP A 379 12.38 14.67 21.21
N GLU A 380 12.30 13.32 21.26
CA GLU A 380 11.13 12.54 21.67
C GLU A 380 9.88 12.69 20.77
N LYS A 381 10.01 13.34 19.61
CA LYS A 381 8.92 13.53 18.65
C LYS A 381 9.12 12.69 17.40
N PRO A 382 8.06 12.04 16.89
CA PRO A 382 8.10 11.42 15.57
C PRO A 382 8.52 12.44 14.52
N THR A 383 9.52 12.09 13.71
CA THR A 383 10.10 13.02 12.73
C THR A 383 10.47 12.27 11.46
N VAL A 384 10.10 12.83 10.31
CA VAL A 384 10.58 12.35 9.02
C VAL A 384 12.05 12.71 8.90
N LEU A 385 12.92 11.70 8.93
CA LEU A 385 14.37 11.87 8.95
C LEU A 385 14.94 12.11 7.57
N LYS A 386 14.44 11.39 6.57
CA LYS A 386 14.91 11.48 5.19
C LYS A 386 13.88 10.87 4.23
N ALA A 387 13.65 11.54 3.11
CA ALA A 387 13.07 10.92 1.95
C ALA A 387 14.12 10.04 1.26
N TRP A 388 13.79 8.77 1.00
CA TRP A 388 14.64 7.85 0.27
C TRP A 388 13.97 7.53 -1.06
N GLY A 389 14.62 7.98 -2.14
CA GLY A 389 14.34 7.40 -3.44
C GLY A 389 14.78 5.94 -3.43
N GLN A 390 14.23 5.13 -4.31
CA GLN A 390 14.68 3.75 -4.44
C GLN A 390 16.17 3.73 -4.79
N PRO A 391 16.96 2.87 -4.12
CA PRO A 391 18.27 2.49 -4.60
C PRO A 391 18.04 1.51 -5.76
N TYR A 392 18.35 1.91 -6.96
CA TYR A 392 18.38 1.08 -8.16
C TYR A 392 19.81 0.88 -8.61
#